data_c057ea9b39cf54b7d571b57641f6d9f5
#
_entry.id   c057ea9b39cf54b7d571b57641f6d9f5
#
_cell.length_a   1.000
_cell.length_b   1.000
_cell.length_c   1.000
_cell.angle_alpha   90.00
_cell.angle_beta   90.00
_cell.angle_gamma   90.00
#
_symmetry.space_group_name_H-M   'P 1'
#
loop_
_entity.id
_entity.type
_entity.pdbx_description
1 polymer ?
#
loop_
_entity_poly.entity_id
_entity_poly.type
_entity_poly.pdbx_seq_one_letter_code
_entity_poly.pdbx_strand_id
1 'polypeptide(L)'
;MPELPEVETICRGLNQATLDREILDGDVLLNSTIARSISATDFLTKVKGKSIARWYRRGKYLLAELSQCRGGAPVPALPAPAFFPPSKAGWLGVHLRMTGQLLWVNRSEPLQKHARVRLFFEGNQELRFVDQRTFGQMWYVPAETEVSSTVIGLKLLGPEPFSDEFTTEYFARKLHRRARPIKTALLDQSLIAGLGNIYADETLFLSGVMPTTLCADLTAEQIGRIHTAIIQVLQKAITSGGTTFSNFLNVQGVNGNYGGVAWVYNRAGQPCRTCSATIERIKLAGRSTHFCPLCQT
;
A
#
# COMPACT_ATOMS: atom_id res chain seq x y z
N MET A 1 -9.27 -2.18 -2.06
CA MET A 1 -8.17 -1.20 -2.23
C MET A 1 -6.91 -1.84 -1.69
N PRO A 2 -5.83 -1.91 -2.44
CA PRO A 2 -4.56 -2.37 -1.90
C PRO A 2 -4.15 -1.53 -0.67
N GLU A 3 -3.87 -2.21 0.45
CA GLU A 3 -3.36 -1.64 1.68
C GLU A 3 -1.86 -1.97 1.81
N LEU A 4 -1.22 -1.68 2.93
CA LEU A 4 0.21 -1.87 3.10
C LEU A 4 0.70 -3.28 2.72
N PRO A 5 0.07 -4.40 3.15
CA PRO A 5 0.56 -5.73 2.80
C PRO A 5 0.53 -6.04 1.30
N GLU A 6 -0.52 -5.61 0.59
CA GLU A 6 -0.62 -5.79 -0.85
C GLU A 6 0.45 -4.96 -1.58
N VAL A 7 0.63 -3.70 -1.17
CA VAL A 7 1.65 -2.82 -1.76
C VAL A 7 3.06 -3.33 -1.48
N GLU A 8 3.32 -3.89 -0.30
CA GLU A 8 4.60 -4.53 0.04
C GLU A 8 4.87 -5.76 -0.83
N THR A 9 3.84 -6.60 -1.04
CA THR A 9 3.95 -7.78 -1.92
C THR A 9 4.30 -7.38 -3.36
N ILE A 10 3.65 -6.33 -3.88
CA ILE A 10 3.97 -5.78 -5.20
C ILE A 10 5.39 -5.21 -5.21
N CYS A 11 5.80 -4.45 -4.21
CA CYS A 11 7.14 -3.87 -4.10
C CYS A 11 8.23 -4.95 -4.18
N ARG A 12 8.06 -6.04 -3.45
CA ARG A 12 8.98 -7.19 -3.48
C ARG A 12 9.02 -7.86 -4.84
N GLY A 13 7.86 -8.11 -5.45
CA GLY A 13 7.78 -8.70 -6.79
C GLY A 13 8.39 -7.81 -7.87
N LEU A 14 8.19 -6.49 -7.80
CA LEU A 14 8.83 -5.53 -8.71
C LEU A 14 10.35 -5.52 -8.56
N ASN A 15 10.87 -5.57 -7.34
CA ASN A 15 12.30 -5.70 -7.10
C ASN A 15 12.88 -7.00 -7.68
N GLN A 16 12.13 -8.10 -7.67
CA GLN A 16 12.59 -9.35 -8.30
C GLN A 16 12.56 -9.29 -9.84
N ALA A 17 11.58 -8.59 -10.40
CA ALA A 17 11.31 -8.62 -11.84
C ALA A 17 12.02 -7.51 -12.63
N THR A 18 12.25 -6.34 -12.05
CA THR A 18 12.60 -5.13 -12.79
C THR A 18 13.90 -4.45 -12.39
N LEU A 19 14.65 -4.98 -11.39
CA LEU A 19 15.94 -4.39 -11.00
C LEU A 19 16.91 -4.36 -12.18
N ASP A 20 17.63 -3.24 -12.33
CA ASP A 20 18.62 -2.96 -13.36
C ASP A 20 18.09 -3.05 -14.80
N ARG A 21 16.76 -3.13 -14.97
CA ARG A 21 16.14 -3.13 -16.29
C ARG A 21 15.86 -1.72 -16.77
N GLU A 22 16.28 -1.45 -18.00
CA GLU A 22 16.08 -0.18 -18.68
C GLU A 22 14.66 -0.08 -19.26
N ILE A 23 14.02 1.05 -19.04
CA ILE A 23 12.76 1.44 -19.68
C ILE A 23 13.07 1.91 -21.10
N LEU A 24 12.80 1.06 -22.08
CA LEU A 24 13.13 1.33 -23.48
C LEU A 24 12.16 2.31 -24.13
N ASP A 25 10.88 2.20 -23.78
CA ASP A 25 9.78 3.03 -24.30
C ASP A 25 8.52 2.79 -23.47
N GLY A 26 7.37 3.32 -23.90
CA GLY A 26 6.09 3.06 -23.26
C GLY A 26 4.90 3.68 -23.97
N ASP A 27 3.70 3.35 -23.50
CA ASP A 27 2.43 3.94 -23.92
C ASP A 27 1.67 4.48 -22.72
N VAL A 28 1.10 5.67 -22.84
CA VAL A 28 0.09 6.19 -21.91
C VAL A 28 -1.27 6.14 -22.60
N LEU A 29 -2.08 5.14 -22.24
CA LEU A 29 -3.40 4.89 -22.84
C LEU A 29 -4.50 5.74 -22.18
N LEU A 30 -4.23 6.31 -21.00
CA LEU A 30 -5.12 7.23 -20.31
C LEU A 30 -4.31 8.32 -19.60
N ASN A 31 -4.36 9.54 -20.14
CA ASN A 31 -3.56 10.68 -19.66
C ASN A 31 -3.81 11.03 -18.19
N SER A 32 -5.05 10.89 -17.70
CA SER A 32 -5.40 11.20 -16.30
C SER A 32 -4.71 10.29 -15.28
N THR A 33 -4.09 9.18 -15.71
CA THR A 33 -3.29 8.30 -14.87
C THR A 33 -1.95 8.95 -14.50
N ILE A 34 -1.42 9.81 -15.37
CA ILE A 34 -0.22 10.58 -15.07
C ILE A 34 -0.62 11.79 -14.23
N ALA A 35 0.09 12.02 -13.13
CA ALA A 35 -0.18 13.15 -12.26
C ALA A 35 0.00 14.49 -13.00
N ARG A 36 -0.86 15.45 -12.71
CA ARG A 36 -0.97 16.73 -13.46
C ARG A 36 0.29 17.60 -13.48
N SER A 37 1.34 17.22 -12.76
CA SER A 37 2.63 17.92 -12.74
C SER A 37 3.42 17.79 -14.05
N ILE A 38 3.04 16.86 -14.93
CA ILE A 38 3.74 16.57 -16.19
C ILE A 38 2.76 16.04 -17.23
N SER A 39 3.02 16.29 -18.53
CA SER A 39 2.24 15.69 -19.61
C SER A 39 2.59 14.20 -19.78
N ALA A 40 1.68 13.43 -20.41
CA ALA A 40 1.93 12.01 -20.71
C ALA A 40 3.16 11.83 -21.62
N THR A 41 3.33 12.68 -22.60
CA THR A 41 4.49 12.65 -23.52
C THR A 41 5.78 12.95 -22.78
N ASP A 42 5.79 14.00 -21.95
CA ASP A 42 6.97 14.35 -21.16
C ASP A 42 7.30 13.26 -20.13
N PHE A 43 6.26 12.66 -19.51
CA PHE A 43 6.45 11.52 -18.61
C PHE A 43 7.22 10.40 -19.28
N LEU A 44 6.77 9.95 -20.47
CA LEU A 44 7.47 8.89 -21.23
C LEU A 44 8.89 9.31 -21.62
N THR A 45 9.07 10.53 -22.10
CA THR A 45 10.41 11.07 -22.43
C THR A 45 11.35 11.06 -21.23
N LYS A 46 10.83 11.37 -20.03
CA LYS A 46 11.63 11.45 -18.80
C LYS A 46 11.99 10.09 -18.21
N VAL A 47 11.18 9.06 -18.41
CA VAL A 47 11.48 7.70 -17.90
C VAL A 47 12.24 6.86 -18.91
N LYS A 48 12.14 7.14 -20.20
CA LYS A 48 12.84 6.42 -21.28
C LYS A 48 14.36 6.50 -21.12
N GLY A 49 15.04 5.38 -21.33
CA GLY A 49 16.50 5.26 -21.19
C GLY A 49 17.00 5.19 -19.75
N LYS A 50 16.10 5.18 -18.76
CA LYS A 50 16.46 5.02 -17.35
C LYS A 50 16.24 3.59 -16.89
N SER A 51 17.10 3.13 -15.99
CA SER A 51 16.97 1.82 -15.34
C SER A 51 16.34 1.95 -13.96
N ILE A 52 15.64 0.89 -13.53
CA ILE A 52 15.07 0.81 -12.19
C ILE A 52 16.15 0.33 -11.23
N ALA A 53 16.66 1.22 -10.38
CA ALA A 53 17.68 0.88 -9.39
C ALA A 53 17.06 0.09 -8.22
N ARG A 54 15.89 0.52 -7.73
CA ARG A 54 15.20 -0.14 -6.63
C ARG A 54 13.77 0.37 -6.46
N TRP A 55 12.87 -0.51 -6.03
CA TRP A 55 11.55 -0.14 -5.54
C TRP A 55 11.51 -0.08 -4.01
N TYR A 56 10.83 0.93 -3.54
CA TYR A 56 10.52 1.15 -2.12
C TYR A 56 9.01 1.28 -1.94
N ARG A 57 8.54 0.96 -0.75
CA ARG A 57 7.18 1.25 -0.32
C ARG A 57 7.17 2.31 0.79
N ARG A 58 6.27 3.26 0.70
CA ARG A 58 5.94 4.19 1.79
C ARG A 58 4.42 4.26 1.96
N GLY A 59 3.89 3.74 3.07
CA GLY A 59 2.45 3.57 3.25
C GLY A 59 1.85 2.73 2.11
N LYS A 60 1.01 3.35 1.31
CA LYS A 60 0.37 2.73 0.13
C LYS A 60 0.97 3.21 -1.20
N TYR A 61 2.12 3.87 -1.17
CA TYR A 61 2.86 4.32 -2.35
C TYR A 61 3.98 3.36 -2.69
N LEU A 62 4.22 3.19 -3.97
CA LEU A 62 5.39 2.55 -4.56
C LEU A 62 6.28 3.63 -5.16
N LEU A 63 7.57 3.56 -4.93
CA LEU A 63 8.56 4.53 -5.39
C LEU A 63 9.75 3.78 -5.97
N ALA A 64 9.95 3.88 -7.30
CA ALA A 64 11.15 3.37 -7.94
C ALA A 64 12.20 4.46 -8.05
N GLU A 65 13.36 4.22 -7.48
CA GLU A 65 14.55 5.01 -7.75
C GLU A 65 15.03 4.69 -9.15
N LEU A 66 15.28 5.72 -9.94
CA LEU A 66 15.78 5.61 -11.31
C LEU A 66 17.29 5.86 -11.34
N SER A 67 17.99 5.16 -12.22
CA SER A 67 19.42 5.34 -12.52
C SER A 67 19.63 5.62 -14.01
N GLN A 68 20.76 6.26 -14.35
CA GLN A 68 21.14 6.53 -15.74
C GLN A 68 21.99 5.42 -16.35
N CYS A 69 22.50 4.47 -15.55
CA CYS A 69 23.38 3.40 -15.99
C CYS A 69 22.84 2.04 -15.57
N ARG A 70 23.05 1.01 -16.43
CA ARG A 70 22.92 -0.40 -16.04
C ARG A 70 24.07 -0.76 -15.10
N GLY A 71 23.79 -1.47 -14.03
CA GLY A 71 24.80 -2.07 -13.17
C GLY A 71 25.08 -1.32 -11.86
N GLY A 72 24.08 -1.28 -10.97
CA GLY A 72 24.30 -1.07 -9.55
C GLY A 72 24.53 -2.41 -8.85
N ALA A 73 25.44 -2.46 -7.87
CA ALA A 73 25.58 -3.65 -7.03
C ALA A 73 24.24 -3.97 -6.33
N PRO A 74 23.89 -5.26 -6.14
CA PRO A 74 22.68 -5.64 -5.41
C PRO A 74 22.70 -5.00 -4.03
N VAL A 75 21.76 -4.09 -3.76
CA VAL A 75 21.66 -3.47 -2.45
C VAL A 75 20.78 -4.37 -1.57
N PRO A 76 21.23 -4.74 -0.35
CA PRO A 76 20.44 -5.58 0.56
C PRO A 76 19.09 -4.96 0.84
N ALA A 77 18.09 -5.81 1.16
CA ALA A 77 16.75 -5.37 1.49
C ALA A 77 16.77 -4.50 2.76
N LEU A 78 16.82 -3.18 2.60
CA LEU A 78 16.69 -2.22 3.69
C LEU A 78 15.22 -1.81 3.83
N PRO A 79 14.74 -1.52 5.04
CA PRO A 79 13.42 -0.89 5.21
C PRO A 79 13.37 0.41 4.42
N ALA A 80 12.13 0.79 3.99
CA ALA A 80 11.95 2.06 3.31
C ALA A 80 12.46 3.20 4.19
N PRO A 81 13.31 4.11 3.66
CA PRO A 81 13.77 5.24 4.45
C PRO A 81 12.59 6.12 4.84
N ALA A 82 12.65 6.73 6.02
CA ALA A 82 11.65 7.70 6.46
C ALA A 82 11.57 8.90 5.49
N PHE A 83 12.68 9.20 4.84
CA PHE A 83 12.87 10.26 3.86
C PHE A 83 13.51 9.69 2.59
N PHE A 84 12.96 10.05 1.42
CA PHE A 84 13.50 9.68 0.11
C PHE A 84 14.38 10.82 -0.41
N PRO A 85 15.72 10.64 -0.43
CA PRO A 85 16.62 11.69 -0.88
C PRO A 85 16.43 11.95 -2.38
N PRO A 86 16.84 13.15 -2.86
CA PRO A 86 16.92 13.40 -4.29
C PRO A 86 17.78 12.35 -4.99
N SER A 87 17.27 11.76 -6.07
CA SER A 87 18.02 10.82 -6.93
C SER A 87 18.64 11.57 -8.10
N LYS A 88 19.81 11.14 -8.56
CA LYS A 88 20.50 11.72 -9.75
C LYS A 88 19.73 11.52 -11.05
N ALA A 89 18.83 10.54 -11.11
CA ALA A 89 18.01 10.25 -12.29
C ALA A 89 16.51 10.48 -12.07
N GLY A 90 16.10 10.79 -10.85
CA GLY A 90 14.72 10.99 -10.46
C GLY A 90 14.03 9.73 -9.96
N TRP A 91 12.71 9.81 -9.75
CA TRP A 91 11.89 8.72 -9.22
C TRP A 91 10.64 8.49 -10.06
N LEU A 92 10.20 7.25 -10.11
CA LEU A 92 8.88 6.86 -10.60
C LEU A 92 8.00 6.53 -9.40
N GLY A 93 6.95 7.33 -9.15
CA GLY A 93 5.98 7.10 -8.09
C GLY A 93 4.72 6.43 -8.62
N VAL A 94 4.11 5.54 -7.83
CA VAL A 94 2.82 4.91 -8.15
C VAL A 94 1.95 4.81 -6.90
N HIS A 95 0.68 5.15 -7.04
CA HIS A 95 -0.35 4.88 -6.03
C HIS A 95 -1.51 4.12 -6.68
N LEU A 96 -1.74 2.89 -6.24
CA LEU A 96 -2.72 1.98 -6.83
C LEU A 96 -4.18 2.37 -6.57
N ARG A 97 -4.45 3.17 -5.53
CA ARG A 97 -5.79 3.56 -5.10
C ARG A 97 -6.72 2.35 -4.90
N MET A 98 -7.85 2.30 -5.61
CA MET A 98 -8.91 1.31 -5.35
C MET A 98 -8.74 0.01 -6.14
N THR A 99 -8.36 0.11 -7.41
CA THR A 99 -8.32 -1.02 -8.35
C THR A 99 -7.07 -1.06 -9.21
N GLY A 100 -6.08 -0.20 -8.93
CA GLY A 100 -4.81 -0.21 -9.64
C GLY A 100 -4.02 -1.49 -9.37
N GLN A 101 -3.38 -1.99 -10.43
CA GLN A 101 -2.51 -3.15 -10.43
C GLN A 101 -1.26 -2.85 -11.25
N LEU A 102 -0.12 -3.38 -10.84
CA LEU A 102 1.11 -3.40 -11.63
C LEU A 102 1.42 -4.84 -12.00
N LEU A 103 1.38 -5.14 -13.28
CA LEU A 103 1.60 -6.48 -13.83
C LEU A 103 2.87 -6.51 -14.68
N TRP A 104 3.75 -7.46 -14.40
CA TRP A 104 4.93 -7.76 -15.19
C TRP A 104 4.61 -8.91 -16.13
N VAL A 105 4.51 -8.64 -17.42
CA VAL A 105 3.99 -9.60 -18.41
C VAL A 105 4.81 -9.54 -19.70
N ASN A 106 4.67 -10.55 -20.54
CA ASN A 106 5.20 -10.51 -21.90
C ASN A 106 4.32 -9.59 -22.77
N ARG A 107 4.94 -8.80 -23.65
CA ARG A 107 4.23 -7.88 -24.55
C ARG A 107 3.29 -8.58 -25.53
N SER A 108 3.53 -9.88 -25.82
CA SER A 108 2.64 -10.68 -26.66
C SER A 108 1.34 -11.08 -25.96
N GLU A 109 1.24 -10.95 -24.63
CA GLU A 109 0.00 -11.23 -23.91
C GLU A 109 -1.09 -10.23 -24.28
N PRO A 110 -2.36 -10.66 -24.43
CA PRO A 110 -3.47 -9.79 -24.74
C PRO A 110 -3.54 -8.59 -23.79
N LEU A 111 -3.79 -7.40 -24.35
CA LEU A 111 -3.89 -6.18 -23.57
C LEU A 111 -5.18 -6.19 -22.74
N GLN A 112 -5.07 -5.99 -21.42
CA GLN A 112 -6.24 -5.88 -20.55
C GLN A 112 -7.08 -4.65 -20.89
N LYS A 113 -8.39 -4.78 -20.87
CA LYS A 113 -9.38 -3.71 -21.16
C LYS A 113 -9.11 -2.40 -20.40
N HIS A 114 -8.53 -2.49 -19.22
CA HIS A 114 -8.28 -1.34 -18.32
C HIS A 114 -6.79 -1.03 -18.17
N ALA A 115 -5.94 -1.44 -19.10
CA ALA A 115 -4.57 -0.98 -19.19
C ALA A 115 -4.54 0.55 -19.36
N ARG A 116 -3.70 1.24 -18.58
CA ARG A 116 -3.64 2.71 -18.56
C ARG A 116 -2.27 3.24 -18.95
N VAL A 117 -1.21 2.54 -18.49
CA VAL A 117 0.17 2.84 -18.83
C VAL A 117 0.89 1.52 -19.07
N ARG A 118 1.80 1.51 -20.05
CA ARG A 118 2.69 0.41 -20.36
C ARG A 118 4.11 0.96 -20.41
N LEU A 119 5.05 0.32 -19.75
CA LEU A 119 6.48 0.61 -19.85
C LEU A 119 7.17 -0.61 -20.42
N PHE A 120 7.97 -0.45 -21.47
CA PHE A 120 8.58 -1.53 -22.24
C PHE A 120 10.02 -1.76 -21.82
N PHE A 121 10.40 -3.02 -21.72
CA PHE A 121 11.73 -3.49 -21.29
C PHE A 121 12.31 -4.49 -22.28
N GLU A 122 13.58 -4.84 -22.10
CA GLU A 122 14.22 -5.90 -22.87
C GLU A 122 13.55 -7.27 -22.67
N GLY A 123 13.78 -8.20 -23.61
CA GLY A 123 13.23 -9.54 -23.55
C GLY A 123 11.73 -9.59 -23.83
N ASN A 124 11.21 -8.61 -24.58
CA ASN A 124 9.76 -8.50 -24.90
C ASN A 124 8.88 -8.43 -23.65
N GLN A 125 9.38 -7.84 -22.56
CA GLN A 125 8.68 -7.64 -21.31
C GLN A 125 8.08 -6.25 -21.20
N GLU A 126 7.00 -6.13 -20.41
CA GLU A 126 6.44 -4.83 -20.07
C GLU A 126 5.88 -4.80 -18.64
N LEU A 127 5.90 -3.64 -18.04
CA LEU A 127 5.18 -3.32 -16.82
C LEU A 127 3.89 -2.60 -17.19
N ARG A 128 2.73 -3.25 -16.93
CA ARG A 128 1.40 -2.68 -17.17
C ARG A 128 0.83 -2.10 -15.91
N PHE A 129 0.35 -0.87 -15.97
CA PHE A 129 -0.54 -0.32 -14.96
C PHE A 129 -1.99 -0.50 -15.44
N VAL A 130 -2.72 -1.34 -14.74
CA VAL A 130 -4.12 -1.66 -15.04
C VAL A 130 -5.01 -1.08 -13.95
N ASP A 131 -6.02 -0.27 -14.30
CA ASP A 131 -6.92 0.33 -13.31
C ASP A 131 -8.33 0.53 -13.86
N GLN A 132 -9.27 -0.26 -13.33
CA GLN A 132 -10.66 -0.21 -13.75
C GLN A 132 -11.33 1.10 -13.38
N ARG A 133 -11.08 1.64 -12.18
CA ARG A 133 -11.75 2.82 -11.64
C ARG A 133 -11.05 4.14 -11.98
N THR A 134 -9.88 4.09 -12.60
CA THR A 134 -9.11 5.26 -13.04
C THR A 134 -8.73 6.26 -11.93
N PHE A 135 -8.59 5.79 -10.69
CA PHE A 135 -8.19 6.61 -9.55
C PHE A 135 -6.70 6.51 -9.25
N GLY A 136 -6.06 5.47 -9.75
CA GLY A 136 -4.63 5.26 -9.60
C GLY A 136 -3.83 6.32 -10.31
N GLN A 137 -2.64 6.61 -9.80
CA GLN A 137 -1.79 7.67 -10.33
C GLN A 137 -0.33 7.24 -10.40
N MET A 138 0.36 7.74 -11.42
CA MET A 138 1.79 7.63 -11.60
C MET A 138 2.42 9.03 -11.65
N TRP A 139 3.62 9.18 -11.08
CA TRP A 139 4.41 10.42 -11.05
C TRP A 139 5.80 10.16 -11.59
N TYR A 140 6.33 11.12 -12.29
CA TYR A 140 7.77 11.29 -12.44
C TYR A 140 8.20 12.41 -11.49
N VAL A 141 9.20 12.14 -10.65
CA VAL A 141 9.85 13.13 -9.81
C VAL A 141 11.19 13.45 -10.46
N PRO A 142 11.46 14.71 -10.81
CA PRO A 142 12.71 15.10 -11.45
C PRO A 142 13.96 14.76 -10.61
N ALA A 143 15.10 14.63 -11.29
CA ALA A 143 16.40 14.54 -10.63
C ALA A 143 16.60 15.71 -9.67
N GLU A 144 17.36 15.49 -8.61
CA GLU A 144 17.69 16.48 -7.58
C GLU A 144 16.46 17.10 -6.85
N THR A 145 15.26 16.49 -7.03
CA THR A 145 14.03 16.96 -6.41
C THR A 145 13.61 16.02 -5.27
N GLU A 146 13.19 16.57 -4.15
CA GLU A 146 12.61 15.80 -3.04
C GLU A 146 11.30 15.15 -3.47
N VAL A 147 11.16 13.84 -3.24
CA VAL A 147 10.00 13.06 -3.68
C VAL A 147 8.69 13.63 -3.13
N SER A 148 8.69 14.03 -1.87
CA SER A 148 7.51 14.57 -1.18
C SER A 148 7.05 15.93 -1.72
N SER A 149 7.89 16.68 -2.42
CA SER A 149 7.51 17.93 -3.07
C SER A 149 6.63 17.71 -4.30
N THR A 150 6.80 16.59 -4.99
CA THR A 150 6.00 16.21 -6.17
C THR A 150 4.84 15.29 -5.77
N VAL A 151 5.08 14.32 -4.91
CA VAL A 151 4.08 13.37 -4.40
C VAL A 151 3.57 13.89 -3.04
N ILE A 152 2.77 14.95 -3.07
CA ILE A 152 2.34 15.72 -1.88
C ILE A 152 1.73 14.82 -0.79
N GLY A 153 1.03 13.76 -1.16
CA GLY A 153 0.44 12.82 -0.20
C GLY A 153 1.44 12.15 0.74
N LEU A 154 2.72 12.08 0.38
CA LEU A 154 3.76 11.52 1.24
C LEU A 154 4.06 12.40 2.46
N LYS A 155 3.93 13.74 2.35
CA LYS A 155 4.14 14.68 3.48
C LYS A 155 3.15 14.49 4.61
N LEU A 156 1.97 13.94 4.30
CA LEU A 156 0.87 13.80 5.26
C LEU A 156 0.89 12.44 5.98
N LEU A 157 1.81 11.55 5.61
CA LEU A 157 1.87 10.22 6.20
C LEU A 157 2.50 10.26 7.60
N GLY A 158 1.85 9.59 8.53
CA GLY A 158 2.42 9.21 9.83
C GLY A 158 3.55 8.18 9.68
N PRO A 159 4.10 7.67 10.79
CA PRO A 159 5.16 6.67 10.77
C PRO A 159 4.73 5.38 10.08
N GLU A 160 5.70 4.64 9.59
CA GLU A 160 5.52 3.25 9.16
C GLU A 160 5.24 2.36 10.38
N PRO A 161 4.35 1.36 10.27
CA PRO A 161 4.03 0.45 11.38
C PRO A 161 5.23 -0.34 11.91
N PHE A 162 6.26 -0.53 11.08
CA PHE A 162 7.47 -1.29 11.41
C PHE A 162 8.70 -0.40 11.67
N SER A 163 8.53 0.91 11.78
CA SER A 163 9.63 1.83 12.11
C SER A 163 9.72 2.09 13.61
N ASP A 164 10.92 2.45 14.07
CA ASP A 164 11.16 2.84 15.47
C ASP A 164 10.39 4.11 15.88
N GLU A 165 9.87 4.88 14.92
CA GLU A 165 9.03 6.04 15.17
C GLU A 165 7.60 5.68 15.62
N PHE A 166 7.12 4.47 15.30
CA PHE A 166 5.80 4.01 15.70
C PHE A 166 5.86 3.34 17.08
N THR A 167 6.08 4.14 18.13
CA THR A 167 6.08 3.67 19.51
C THR A 167 4.70 3.71 20.14
N THR A 168 4.51 2.97 21.24
CA THR A 168 3.26 3.00 22.02
C THR A 168 2.99 4.40 22.57
N GLU A 169 4.03 5.13 22.99
CA GLU A 169 3.94 6.51 23.49
C GLU A 169 3.53 7.49 22.39
N TYR A 170 4.10 7.36 21.18
CA TYR A 170 3.66 8.13 20.02
C TYR A 170 2.18 7.88 19.75
N PHE A 171 1.78 6.61 19.71
CA PHE A 171 0.43 6.20 19.37
C PHE A 171 -0.56 6.70 20.41
N ALA A 172 -0.30 6.52 21.71
CA ALA A 172 -1.11 7.04 22.82
C ALA A 172 -1.30 8.56 22.73
N ARG A 173 -0.21 9.32 22.60
CA ARG A 173 -0.24 10.78 22.49
C ARG A 173 -1.09 11.26 21.31
N LYS A 174 -1.07 10.53 20.18
CA LYS A 174 -1.85 10.87 19.00
C LYS A 174 -3.33 10.52 19.14
N LEU A 175 -3.66 9.43 19.84
CA LEU A 175 -5.04 9.01 20.09
C LEU A 175 -5.75 9.93 21.09
N HIS A 176 -5.13 10.28 22.21
CA HIS A 176 -5.74 11.14 23.25
C HIS A 176 -6.22 12.50 22.73
N ARG A 177 -5.73 12.95 21.58
CA ARG A 177 -6.17 14.22 20.95
C ARG A 177 -7.35 14.05 19.99
N ARG A 178 -7.98 12.86 19.92
CA ARG A 178 -9.00 12.53 18.91
C ARG A 178 -10.32 12.14 19.57
N ALA A 179 -11.36 12.95 19.35
CA ALA A 179 -12.73 12.67 19.79
C ALA A 179 -13.51 11.87 18.74
N ARG A 180 -12.98 10.71 18.31
CA ARG A 180 -13.61 9.87 17.29
C ARG A 180 -13.41 8.38 17.59
N PRO A 181 -14.23 7.47 17.01
CA PRO A 181 -14.04 6.04 17.16
C PRO A 181 -12.64 5.58 16.73
N ILE A 182 -12.08 4.61 17.47
CA ILE A 182 -10.73 4.09 17.24
C ILE A 182 -10.55 3.57 15.80
N LYS A 183 -11.53 2.88 15.24
CA LYS A 183 -11.43 2.42 13.86
C LYS A 183 -11.22 3.57 12.88
N THR A 184 -11.95 4.68 13.05
CA THR A 184 -11.81 5.84 12.16
C THR A 184 -10.46 6.53 12.34
N ALA A 185 -9.89 6.48 13.54
CA ALA A 185 -8.54 6.96 13.79
C ALA A 185 -7.49 6.09 13.10
N LEU A 186 -7.61 4.76 13.15
CA LEU A 186 -6.72 3.82 12.49
C LEU A 186 -6.68 3.96 10.96
N LEU A 187 -7.76 4.44 10.35
CA LEU A 187 -7.83 4.69 8.91
C LEU A 187 -7.12 5.98 8.46
N ASP A 188 -6.77 6.86 9.43
CA ASP A 188 -6.09 8.11 9.15
C ASP A 188 -4.61 7.86 8.88
N GLN A 189 -4.19 8.05 7.64
CA GLN A 189 -2.82 7.84 7.20
C GLN A 189 -1.81 8.78 7.88
N SER A 190 -2.25 9.86 8.53
CA SER A 190 -1.41 10.75 9.33
C SER A 190 -1.13 10.20 10.73
N LEU A 191 -1.94 9.24 11.20
CA LEU A 191 -1.71 8.54 12.46
C LEU A 191 -0.70 7.40 12.26
N ILE A 192 -0.94 6.59 11.23
CA ILE A 192 -0.12 5.45 10.87
C ILE A 192 -0.24 5.21 9.35
N ALA A 193 0.88 5.07 8.68
CA ALA A 193 0.89 4.88 7.23
C ALA A 193 0.49 3.44 6.85
N GLY A 194 -0.28 3.30 5.79
CA GLY A 194 -0.53 2.02 5.15
C GLY A 194 -1.71 1.21 5.67
N LEU A 195 -2.17 1.41 6.91
CA LEU A 195 -3.32 0.71 7.46
C LEU A 195 -4.61 1.12 6.73
N GLY A 196 -5.47 0.16 6.46
CA GLY A 196 -6.75 0.42 5.80
C GLY A 196 -7.89 -0.38 6.43
N ASN A 197 -9.01 -0.50 5.71
CA ASN A 197 -10.26 -1.00 6.28
C ASN A 197 -10.20 -2.46 6.71
N ILE A 198 -9.49 -3.30 5.94
CA ILE A 198 -9.34 -4.73 6.21
C ILE A 198 -8.57 -4.92 7.50
N TYR A 199 -7.38 -4.37 7.53
CA TYR A 199 -6.46 -4.60 8.63
C TYR A 199 -6.79 -3.79 9.88
N ALA A 200 -7.60 -2.72 9.79
CA ALA A 200 -8.16 -2.05 10.95
C ALA A 200 -9.18 -2.94 11.69
N ASP A 201 -10.09 -3.64 10.97
CA ASP A 201 -11.03 -4.58 11.59
C ASP A 201 -10.29 -5.75 12.24
N GLU A 202 -9.33 -6.35 11.54
CA GLU A 202 -8.52 -7.46 12.02
C GLU A 202 -7.69 -7.09 13.27
N THR A 203 -7.09 -5.89 13.26
CA THR A 203 -6.35 -5.35 14.41
C THR A 203 -7.24 -5.19 15.65
N LEU A 204 -8.42 -4.59 15.47
CA LEU A 204 -9.35 -4.36 16.58
C LEU A 204 -9.91 -5.66 17.12
N PHE A 205 -10.15 -6.66 16.27
CA PHE A 205 -10.49 -8.00 16.74
C PHE A 205 -9.37 -8.61 17.56
N LEU A 206 -8.12 -8.61 17.05
CA LEU A 206 -6.99 -9.22 17.75
C LEU A 206 -6.67 -8.53 19.07
N SER A 207 -6.89 -7.20 19.16
CA SER A 207 -6.70 -6.43 20.41
C SER A 207 -7.86 -6.53 21.40
N GLY A 208 -9.00 -7.13 21.01
CA GLY A 208 -10.21 -7.23 21.82
C GLY A 208 -10.92 -5.89 22.06
N VAL A 209 -10.75 -4.90 21.18
CA VAL A 209 -11.33 -3.56 21.34
C VAL A 209 -12.45 -3.33 20.32
N MET A 210 -13.60 -2.80 20.78
CA MET A 210 -14.72 -2.46 19.91
C MET A 210 -14.35 -1.35 18.92
N PRO A 211 -14.69 -1.47 17.62
CA PRO A 211 -14.39 -0.46 16.62
C PRO A 211 -15.00 0.92 16.90
N THR A 212 -16.07 0.96 17.67
CA THR A 212 -16.82 2.17 18.05
C THR A 212 -16.28 2.87 19.28
N THR A 213 -15.39 2.25 20.07
CA THR A 213 -14.77 2.84 21.25
C THR A 213 -14.12 4.17 20.89
N LEU A 214 -14.42 5.24 21.63
CA LEU A 214 -13.80 6.54 21.39
C LEU A 214 -12.32 6.51 21.76
N CYS A 215 -11.50 7.18 20.99
CA CYS A 215 -10.05 7.23 21.25
C CYS A 215 -9.74 7.80 22.66
N ALA A 216 -10.57 8.72 23.15
CA ALA A 216 -10.41 9.33 24.48
C ALA A 216 -10.72 8.36 25.62
N ASP A 217 -11.52 7.31 25.38
CA ASP A 217 -11.97 6.35 26.39
C ASP A 217 -11.04 5.13 26.48
N LEU A 218 -10.04 5.04 25.59
CA LEU A 218 -9.09 3.93 25.58
C LEU A 218 -8.15 3.98 26.78
N THR A 219 -8.04 2.86 27.49
CA THR A 219 -7.03 2.69 28.53
C THR A 219 -5.63 2.53 27.92
N ALA A 220 -4.59 2.78 28.72
CA ALA A 220 -3.20 2.58 28.29
C ALA A 220 -2.93 1.11 27.87
N GLU A 221 -3.57 0.15 28.56
CA GLU A 221 -3.47 -1.27 28.23
C GLU A 221 -4.13 -1.57 26.87
N GLN A 222 -5.32 -1.05 26.59
CA GLN A 222 -5.98 -1.20 25.29
C GLN A 222 -5.14 -0.61 24.16
N ILE A 223 -4.55 0.57 24.37
CA ILE A 223 -3.65 1.22 23.41
C ILE A 223 -2.43 0.33 23.13
N GLY A 224 -1.80 -0.25 24.16
CA GLY A 224 -0.69 -1.18 24.00
C GLY A 224 -1.07 -2.44 23.22
N ARG A 225 -2.24 -3.03 23.51
CA ARG A 225 -2.76 -4.18 22.74
C ARG A 225 -3.03 -3.83 21.27
N ILE A 226 -3.63 -2.68 20.99
CA ILE A 226 -3.88 -2.24 19.61
C ILE A 226 -2.55 -2.04 18.87
N HIS A 227 -1.58 -1.36 19.49
CA HIS A 227 -0.25 -1.15 18.90
C HIS A 227 0.41 -2.48 18.51
N THR A 228 0.46 -3.45 19.42
CA THR A 228 1.01 -4.78 19.16
C THR A 228 0.24 -5.52 18.07
N ALA A 229 -1.09 -5.47 18.12
CA ALA A 229 -1.96 -6.12 17.14
C ALA A 229 -1.78 -5.56 15.71
N ILE A 230 -1.54 -4.25 15.55
CA ILE A 230 -1.24 -3.64 14.25
C ILE A 230 -0.04 -4.34 13.61
N ILE A 231 1.06 -4.45 14.35
CA ILE A 231 2.31 -5.04 13.87
C ILE A 231 2.10 -6.52 13.51
N GLN A 232 1.44 -7.28 14.38
CA GLN A 232 1.19 -8.71 14.18
C GLN A 232 0.32 -9.00 12.97
N VAL A 233 -0.80 -8.26 12.83
CA VAL A 233 -1.74 -8.43 11.72
C VAL A 233 -1.09 -8.09 10.39
N LEU A 234 -0.38 -6.97 10.31
CA LEU A 234 0.29 -6.55 9.09
C LEU A 234 1.42 -7.51 8.70
N GLN A 235 2.23 -7.97 9.67
CA GLN A 235 3.30 -8.93 9.41
C GLN A 235 2.74 -10.26 8.89
N LYS A 236 1.68 -10.79 9.51
CA LYS A 236 0.99 -12.00 9.05
C LYS A 236 0.42 -11.83 7.64
N ALA A 237 -0.19 -10.66 7.36
CA ALA A 237 -0.75 -10.37 6.05
C ALA A 237 0.33 -10.29 4.95
N ILE A 238 1.48 -9.67 5.23
CA ILE A 238 2.62 -9.63 4.30
C ILE A 238 3.12 -11.05 4.02
N THR A 239 3.31 -11.87 5.04
CA THR A 239 3.75 -13.27 4.90
C THR A 239 2.78 -14.11 4.07
N SER A 240 1.47 -13.79 4.13
CA SER A 240 0.42 -14.44 3.33
C SER A 240 0.27 -13.85 1.92
N GLY A 241 1.10 -12.89 1.50
CA GLY A 241 1.04 -12.26 0.18
C GLY A 241 -0.13 -11.26 0.00
N GLY A 242 -0.69 -10.72 1.10
CA GLY A 242 -1.85 -9.83 1.06
C GLY A 242 -3.18 -10.55 0.90
N THR A 243 -4.27 -9.82 0.61
CA THR A 243 -5.63 -10.34 0.46
C THR A 243 -6.15 -10.24 -0.97
N THR A 244 -7.05 -11.15 -1.34
CA THR A 244 -7.83 -11.15 -2.60
C THR A 244 -9.31 -10.85 -2.40
N PHE A 245 -9.71 -10.21 -1.34
CA PHE A 245 -11.13 -9.81 -1.18
C PHE A 245 -11.64 -8.91 -2.32
N SER A 246 -10.78 -8.33 -3.14
CA SER A 246 -11.14 -7.57 -4.33
C SER A 246 -9.99 -7.59 -5.33
N ASN A 247 -10.08 -8.38 -6.37
CA ASN A 247 -9.27 -8.32 -7.61
C ASN A 247 -7.76 -7.94 -7.43
N PHE A 248 -7.18 -8.15 -6.24
CA PHE A 248 -5.75 -7.94 -6.03
C PHE A 248 -4.98 -9.09 -6.66
N LEU A 249 -4.03 -8.74 -7.52
CA LEU A 249 -3.06 -9.65 -8.09
C LEU A 249 -1.66 -9.13 -7.76
N ASN A 250 -0.73 -10.03 -7.45
CA ASN A 250 0.68 -9.67 -7.38
C ASN A 250 1.24 -9.37 -8.79
N VAL A 251 2.52 -9.08 -8.89
CA VAL A 251 3.18 -8.70 -10.15
C VAL A 251 3.10 -9.79 -11.22
N GLN A 252 2.99 -11.06 -10.83
CA GLN A 252 2.81 -12.21 -11.72
C GLN A 252 1.34 -12.58 -11.97
N GLY A 253 0.39 -11.78 -11.51
CA GLY A 253 -1.03 -12.08 -11.68
C GLY A 253 -1.57 -13.15 -10.72
N VAL A 254 -0.89 -13.42 -9.61
CA VAL A 254 -1.30 -14.41 -8.60
C VAL A 254 -1.99 -13.75 -7.41
N ASN A 255 -3.00 -14.40 -6.90
CA ASN A 255 -3.80 -13.95 -5.75
C ASN A 255 -3.04 -14.09 -4.43
N GLY A 256 -3.23 -13.14 -3.50
CA GLY A 256 -2.83 -13.31 -2.09
C GLY A 256 -3.79 -14.21 -1.31
N ASN A 257 -3.36 -14.78 -0.20
CA ASN A 257 -4.10 -15.81 0.55
C ASN A 257 -4.61 -15.38 1.94
N TYR A 258 -4.44 -14.12 2.34
CA TYR A 258 -4.87 -13.67 3.67
C TYR A 258 -6.39 -13.78 3.87
N GLY A 259 -7.21 -13.68 2.81
CA GLY A 259 -8.66 -13.78 2.88
C GLY A 259 -9.16 -15.07 3.55
N GLY A 260 -8.47 -16.19 3.35
CA GLY A 260 -8.78 -17.48 3.97
C GLY A 260 -8.52 -17.52 5.49
N VAL A 261 -7.67 -16.65 6.02
CA VAL A 261 -7.27 -16.63 7.45
C VAL A 261 -7.82 -15.43 8.23
N ALA A 262 -8.57 -14.53 7.59
CA ALA A 262 -9.17 -13.36 8.24
C ALA A 262 -10.07 -13.77 9.41
N TRP A 263 -10.02 -13.01 10.51
CA TRP A 263 -10.80 -13.27 11.72
C TRP A 263 -12.23 -12.75 11.60
N VAL A 264 -12.41 -11.50 11.19
CA VAL A 264 -13.73 -10.84 11.15
C VAL A 264 -14.03 -10.21 9.79
N TYR A 265 -13.03 -9.71 9.05
CA TYR A 265 -13.29 -8.98 7.82
C TYR A 265 -13.96 -9.85 6.76
N ASN A 266 -15.06 -9.33 6.17
CA ASN A 266 -15.91 -10.01 5.18
C ASN A 266 -16.52 -11.33 5.66
N ARG A 267 -16.71 -11.50 7.00
CA ARG A 267 -17.28 -12.70 7.62
C ARG A 267 -18.59 -12.43 8.37
N ALA A 268 -19.27 -11.32 8.06
CA ALA A 268 -20.58 -11.01 8.66
C ALA A 268 -21.55 -12.19 8.52
N GLY A 269 -22.25 -12.55 9.60
CA GLY A 269 -23.17 -13.69 9.68
C GLY A 269 -22.49 -15.05 9.88
N GLN A 270 -21.16 -15.14 9.84
CA GLN A 270 -20.42 -16.36 10.11
C GLN A 270 -20.05 -16.46 11.61
N PRO A 271 -19.82 -17.67 12.14
CA PRO A 271 -19.36 -17.84 13.51
C PRO A 271 -17.95 -17.27 13.71
N CYS A 272 -17.73 -16.61 14.83
CA CYS A 272 -16.40 -16.19 15.28
C CYS A 272 -15.52 -17.43 15.50
N ARG A 273 -14.29 -17.35 15.03
CA ARG A 273 -13.33 -18.48 15.15
C ARG A 273 -12.83 -18.70 16.59
N THR A 274 -13.08 -17.75 17.49
CA THR A 274 -12.66 -17.81 18.90
C THR A 274 -13.78 -18.23 19.83
N CYS A 275 -14.98 -17.61 19.72
CA CYS A 275 -16.08 -17.80 20.67
C CYS A 275 -17.38 -18.30 20.03
N SER A 276 -17.38 -18.55 18.72
CA SER A 276 -18.54 -19.00 17.93
C SER A 276 -19.72 -18.02 17.83
N ALA A 277 -19.69 -16.86 18.48
CA ALA A 277 -20.70 -15.81 18.30
C ALA A 277 -20.72 -15.34 16.85
N THR A 278 -21.88 -14.89 16.39
CA THR A 278 -22.02 -14.36 15.03
C THR A 278 -21.24 -13.07 14.85
N ILE A 279 -20.38 -13.02 13.80
CA ILE A 279 -19.68 -11.79 13.42
C ILE A 279 -20.72 -10.78 12.91
N GLU A 280 -20.68 -9.59 13.48
CA GLU A 280 -21.55 -8.49 13.11
C GLU A 280 -20.90 -7.53 12.12
N ARG A 281 -21.75 -6.80 11.40
CA ARG A 281 -21.35 -5.75 10.49
C ARG A 281 -22.17 -4.51 10.66
N ILE A 282 -21.49 -3.39 10.87
CA ILE A 282 -22.10 -2.05 10.90
C ILE A 282 -21.48 -1.16 9.84
N LYS A 283 -22.07 0.01 9.61
CA LYS A 283 -21.47 1.09 8.83
C LYS A 283 -20.97 2.17 9.77
N LEU A 284 -19.65 2.39 9.81
CA LEU A 284 -19.00 3.40 10.63
C LEU A 284 -18.24 4.39 9.73
N ALA A 285 -18.57 5.67 9.81
CA ALA A 285 -17.99 6.74 8.98
C ALA A 285 -17.92 6.37 7.48
N GLY A 286 -18.99 5.79 6.92
CA GLY A 286 -19.09 5.39 5.52
C GLY A 286 -18.35 4.09 5.16
N ARG A 287 -17.71 3.39 6.11
CA ARG A 287 -16.98 2.14 5.90
C ARG A 287 -17.68 0.95 6.53
N SER A 288 -17.69 -0.20 5.85
CA SER A 288 -18.09 -1.46 6.48
C SER A 288 -17.12 -1.78 7.62
N THR A 289 -17.65 -2.20 8.74
CA THR A 289 -16.92 -2.51 9.98
C THR A 289 -17.39 -3.85 10.47
N HIS A 290 -16.50 -4.82 10.59
CA HIS A 290 -16.79 -6.18 11.01
C HIS A 290 -16.17 -6.42 12.39
N PHE A 291 -16.90 -7.05 13.30
CA PHE A 291 -16.43 -7.30 14.65
C PHE A 291 -17.16 -8.49 15.27
N CYS A 292 -16.59 -9.03 16.33
CA CYS A 292 -17.24 -10.02 17.18
C CYS A 292 -17.79 -9.33 18.45
N PRO A 293 -19.12 -9.36 18.70
CA PRO A 293 -19.70 -8.64 19.84
C PRO A 293 -19.34 -9.22 21.22
N LEU A 294 -18.79 -10.45 21.27
CA LEU A 294 -18.36 -11.07 22.53
C LEU A 294 -16.84 -10.98 22.77
N CYS A 295 -16.01 -10.99 21.71
CA CYS A 295 -14.57 -10.93 21.86
C CYS A 295 -14.03 -9.50 21.96
N GLN A 296 -14.82 -8.50 21.57
CA GLN A 296 -14.42 -7.09 21.55
C GLN A 296 -15.31 -6.29 22.51
N THR A 297 -14.67 -5.55 23.40
CA THR A 297 -15.34 -4.74 24.44
C THR A 297 -14.86 -3.28 24.42
#